data_5ba7470d018469cbd635887175cec0f2
#
_entry.id   5ba7470d018469cbd635887175cec0f2
#
_cell.length_a   1.000
_cell.length_b   1.000
_cell.length_c   1.000
_cell.angle_alpha   90.00
_cell.angle_beta   90.00
_cell.angle_gamma   90.00
#
_symmetry.space_group_name_H-M   'P 1'
#
loop_
_entity.id
_entity.type
_entity.pdbx_description
1 polymer ?
#
loop_
_entity_poly.entity_id
_entity_poly.type
_entity_poly.pdbx_seq_one_letter_code
_entity_poly.pdbx_strand_id
1 'polypeptide(L)'
;MSIELKNVSYTYMKKTPFEHLALDDITLTIPEGKITAIAGHTGSGKSTLIQHFNGLLKPDSGTVLVDGVDISNKKDEAKAIRRQVGIAFQYPEHQLFEETIAEDIGFGPKNMGCSPEEIDRRVKYAMDFVSLDYDAYANRSPFQLSGGQKRRAAIAGILALKPKYLVLDEPTAGLDPKGRDSLMSRFLRLHKEEGTTIVLISHNMDDIAQYADNVIILNKGKLLLAASPAEAFAREDIISQAGLEMPEIKTILEQLKVNGLGIEATSYTMNDAVLEVLEGIRRQGKC
;
A
#
# COMPACT_ATOMS: atom_id res chain seq x y z
N MET A 1 12.64 8.23 -11.25
CA MET A 1 11.76 9.05 -10.41
C MET A 1 11.41 8.25 -9.16
N SER A 2 10.96 8.90 -8.07
CA SER A 2 10.81 8.23 -6.75
C SER A 2 10.06 9.12 -5.76
N ILE A 3 9.61 8.53 -4.65
CA ILE A 3 9.31 9.28 -3.43
C ILE A 3 10.52 9.11 -2.51
N GLU A 4 11.11 10.22 -2.07
CA GLU A 4 12.30 10.23 -1.21
C GLU A 4 12.02 11.00 0.08
N LEU A 5 12.36 10.40 1.20
CA LEU A 5 12.43 11.06 2.49
C LEU A 5 13.89 11.19 2.90
N LYS A 6 14.27 12.40 3.35
CA LYS A 6 15.64 12.70 3.80
C LYS A 6 15.60 13.29 5.21
N ASN A 7 16.02 12.49 6.19
CA ASN A 7 16.07 12.83 7.62
C ASN A 7 14.75 13.40 8.15
N VAL A 8 13.63 12.77 7.79
CA VAL A 8 12.29 13.21 8.13
C VAL A 8 11.95 12.83 9.56
N SER A 9 11.60 13.82 10.37
CA SER A 9 11.03 13.63 11.72
C SER A 9 9.69 14.37 11.84
N TYR A 10 8.79 13.81 12.63
CA TYR A 10 7.48 14.38 12.87
C TYR A 10 6.94 14.05 14.26
N THR A 11 6.45 15.08 14.94
CA THR A 11 5.90 14.98 16.31
C THR A 11 4.48 15.53 16.34
N TYR A 12 3.54 14.72 16.80
CA TYR A 12 2.18 15.17 17.10
C TYR A 12 2.11 15.96 18.40
N MET A 13 1.18 16.90 18.48
CA MET A 13 0.80 17.65 19.69
C MET A 13 1.99 18.26 20.46
N LYS A 14 2.94 18.85 19.72
CA LYS A 14 4.13 19.48 20.27
C LYS A 14 3.80 20.44 21.41
N LYS A 15 4.66 20.45 22.41
CA LYS A 15 4.55 21.32 23.59
C LYS A 15 3.28 21.09 24.42
N THR A 16 2.70 19.90 24.35
CA THR A 16 1.58 19.47 25.17
C THR A 16 1.95 18.21 25.97
N PRO A 17 1.21 17.85 27.02
CA PRO A 17 1.41 16.58 27.72
C PRO A 17 1.19 15.33 26.86
N PHE A 18 0.61 15.48 25.67
CA PHE A 18 0.34 14.40 24.72
C PHE A 18 1.32 14.40 23.52
N GLU A 19 2.47 15.05 23.71
CA GLU A 19 3.52 15.07 22.67
C GLU A 19 3.98 13.65 22.34
N HIS A 20 3.98 13.32 21.06
CA HIS A 20 4.35 11.99 20.57
C HIS A 20 5.20 12.09 19.30
N LEU A 21 6.45 11.62 19.39
CA LEU A 21 7.35 11.50 18.24
C LEU A 21 6.89 10.31 17.39
N ALA A 22 6.32 10.59 16.23
CA ALA A 22 5.74 9.58 15.34
C ALA A 22 6.71 9.11 14.26
N LEU A 23 7.62 9.97 13.80
CA LEU A 23 8.72 9.63 12.89
C LEU A 23 10.02 10.23 13.43
N ASP A 24 11.07 9.43 13.45
CA ASP A 24 12.38 9.78 14.00
C ASP A 24 13.47 9.51 12.96
N ASP A 25 13.94 10.57 12.30
CA ASP A 25 15.05 10.58 11.35
C ASP A 25 14.90 9.57 10.19
N ILE A 26 13.73 9.53 9.57
CA ILE A 26 13.43 8.60 8.48
C ILE A 26 14.13 9.04 7.20
N THR A 27 14.98 8.18 6.68
CA THR A 27 15.57 8.31 5.33
C THR A 27 15.28 7.05 4.54
N LEU A 28 14.50 7.17 3.45
CA LEU A 28 14.12 6.05 2.59
C LEU A 28 13.76 6.53 1.19
N THR A 29 13.73 5.59 0.26
CA THR A 29 13.32 5.81 -1.13
C THR A 29 12.31 4.76 -1.56
N ILE A 30 11.22 5.20 -2.19
CA ILE A 30 10.24 4.36 -2.87
C ILE A 30 10.47 4.52 -4.37
N PRO A 31 11.01 3.51 -5.04
CA PRO A 31 11.32 3.58 -6.46
C PRO A 31 10.04 3.55 -7.31
N GLU A 32 10.04 4.30 -8.40
CA GLU A 32 8.97 4.27 -9.40
C GLU A 32 8.89 2.91 -10.09
N GLY A 33 7.67 2.52 -10.49
CA GLY A 33 7.42 1.30 -11.25
C GLY A 33 7.66 0.01 -10.44
N LYS A 34 7.57 0.11 -9.11
CA LYS A 34 7.71 -1.01 -8.18
C LYS A 34 6.54 -1.07 -7.22
N ILE A 35 6.33 -2.25 -6.65
CA ILE A 35 5.44 -2.45 -5.51
C ILE A 35 6.30 -2.46 -4.25
N THR A 36 6.14 -1.43 -3.41
CA THR A 36 6.85 -1.33 -2.13
C THR A 36 5.89 -1.58 -0.99
N ALA A 37 6.15 -2.60 -0.17
CA ALA A 37 5.39 -2.84 1.04
C ALA A 37 5.97 -2.07 2.23
N ILE A 38 5.09 -1.54 3.08
CA ILE A 38 5.46 -0.92 4.36
C ILE A 38 4.82 -1.74 5.47
N ALA A 39 5.66 -2.36 6.30
CA ALA A 39 5.25 -3.22 7.41
C ALA A 39 5.66 -2.63 8.77
N GLY A 40 5.00 -3.11 9.82
CA GLY A 40 5.26 -2.75 11.22
C GLY A 40 3.98 -2.88 12.04
N HIS A 41 4.12 -3.00 13.36
CA HIS A 41 2.97 -3.08 14.26
C HIS A 41 2.13 -1.78 14.28
N THR A 42 0.96 -1.83 14.89
CA THR A 42 0.13 -0.63 15.13
C THR A 42 0.92 0.40 15.95
N GLY A 43 0.91 1.67 15.52
CA GLY A 43 1.70 2.73 16.16
C GLY A 43 3.17 2.79 15.75
N SER A 44 3.63 2.00 14.76
CA SER A 44 5.02 2.08 14.28
C SER A 44 5.33 3.32 13.42
N GLY A 45 4.32 4.13 13.05
CA GLY A 45 4.47 5.35 12.26
C GLY A 45 4.03 5.25 10.79
N LYS A 46 3.53 4.09 10.31
CA LYS A 46 3.14 3.86 8.90
C LYS A 46 2.16 4.89 8.36
N SER A 47 1.02 5.08 9.04
CA SER A 47 0.00 6.03 8.58
C SER A 47 0.49 7.47 8.63
N THR A 48 1.37 7.82 9.58
CA THR A 48 2.05 9.12 9.60
C THR A 48 2.99 9.25 8.42
N LEU A 49 3.78 8.22 8.13
CA LEU A 49 4.72 8.21 7.01
C LEU A 49 4.03 8.48 5.67
N ILE A 50 2.95 7.74 5.36
CA ILE A 50 2.26 7.88 4.07
C ILE A 50 1.59 9.25 3.89
N GLN A 51 1.15 9.90 4.95
CA GLN A 51 0.59 11.24 4.90
C GLN A 51 1.62 12.32 4.51
N HIS A 52 2.90 12.02 4.64
CA HIS A 52 3.96 12.88 4.12
C HIS A 52 4.15 12.74 2.61
N PHE A 53 3.78 11.61 2.00
CA PHE A 53 3.99 11.36 0.56
C PHE A 53 3.17 12.28 -0.34
N ASN A 54 2.00 12.72 0.10
CA ASN A 54 1.16 13.68 -0.64
C ASN A 54 1.08 15.06 0.03
N GLY A 55 1.88 15.30 1.09
CA GLY A 55 1.95 16.57 1.79
C GLY A 55 0.73 16.89 2.65
N LEU A 56 -0.07 15.90 3.06
CA LEU A 56 -1.10 16.08 4.09
C LEU A 56 -0.47 16.45 5.43
N LEU A 57 0.66 15.83 5.76
CA LEU A 57 1.50 16.25 6.87
C LEU A 57 2.80 16.87 6.31
N LYS A 58 3.29 17.89 7.04
CA LYS A 58 4.59 18.49 6.79
C LYS A 58 5.57 18.00 7.82
N PRO A 59 6.78 17.59 7.43
CA PRO A 59 7.79 17.17 8.38
C PRO A 59 8.21 18.34 9.29
N ASP A 60 8.61 18.02 10.52
CA ASP A 60 9.20 18.97 11.45
C ASP A 60 10.63 19.30 11.10
N SER A 61 11.35 18.28 10.61
CA SER A 61 12.69 18.37 10.05
C SER A 61 12.82 17.41 8.86
N GLY A 62 13.82 17.64 8.03
CA GLY A 62 14.06 16.87 6.83
C GLY A 62 13.23 17.36 5.65
N THR A 63 13.23 16.55 4.57
CA THR A 63 12.61 16.94 3.29
C THR A 63 11.93 15.71 2.67
N VAL A 64 10.77 15.94 2.06
CA VAL A 64 10.04 14.94 1.27
C VAL A 64 10.03 15.38 -0.19
N LEU A 65 10.64 14.57 -1.03
CA LEU A 65 10.70 14.80 -2.47
C LEU A 65 9.80 13.79 -3.20
N VAL A 66 9.03 14.25 -4.15
CA VAL A 66 8.32 13.40 -5.11
C VAL A 66 8.80 13.81 -6.50
N ASP A 67 9.37 12.87 -7.21
CA ASP A 67 10.01 13.11 -8.52
C ASP A 67 11.02 14.27 -8.50
N GLY A 68 11.76 14.39 -7.39
CA GLY A 68 12.77 15.43 -7.19
C GLY A 68 12.23 16.80 -6.72
N VAL A 69 10.91 16.95 -6.62
CA VAL A 69 10.27 18.20 -6.18
C VAL A 69 9.96 18.13 -4.68
N ASP A 70 10.40 19.10 -3.90
CA ASP A 70 10.04 19.25 -2.49
C ASP A 70 8.56 19.60 -2.35
N ILE A 71 7.77 18.62 -1.91
CA ILE A 71 6.32 18.77 -1.77
C ILE A 71 5.88 19.52 -0.50
N SER A 72 6.77 19.82 0.42
CA SER A 72 6.49 20.66 1.59
C SER A 72 6.30 22.13 1.22
N ASN A 73 6.77 22.52 0.05
CA ASN A 73 6.64 23.84 -0.52
C ASN A 73 5.19 24.19 -0.91
N LYS A 74 4.81 25.47 -0.83
CA LYS A 74 3.49 25.98 -1.25
C LYS A 74 3.41 26.36 -2.73
N LYS A 75 4.45 26.13 -3.52
CA LYS A 75 4.50 26.46 -4.94
C LYS A 75 3.51 25.60 -5.75
N ASP A 76 3.05 26.13 -6.88
CA ASP A 76 2.09 25.44 -7.76
C ASP A 76 2.64 24.12 -8.29
N GLU A 77 3.95 24.04 -8.55
CA GLU A 77 4.63 22.80 -8.92
C GLU A 77 4.45 21.71 -7.85
N ALA A 78 4.70 22.02 -6.58
CA ALA A 78 4.49 21.10 -5.48
C ALA A 78 3.02 20.66 -5.34
N LYS A 79 2.07 21.57 -5.64
CA LYS A 79 0.64 21.24 -5.64
C LYS A 79 0.28 20.26 -6.76
N ALA A 80 0.86 20.44 -7.95
CA ALA A 80 0.65 19.53 -9.07
C ALA A 80 1.23 18.14 -8.78
N ILE A 81 2.43 18.09 -8.21
CA ILE A 81 3.10 16.84 -7.85
C ILE A 81 2.35 16.08 -6.74
N ARG A 82 1.87 16.76 -5.70
CA ARG A 82 1.06 16.10 -4.64
C ARG A 82 -0.15 15.37 -5.18
N ARG A 83 -0.77 15.87 -6.26
CA ARG A 83 -1.92 15.24 -6.92
C ARG A 83 -1.58 13.93 -7.62
N GLN A 84 -0.29 13.66 -7.85
CA GLN A 84 0.17 12.39 -8.42
C GLN A 84 0.24 11.25 -7.39
N VAL A 85 0.06 11.56 -6.09
CA VAL A 85 0.08 10.58 -5.01
C VAL A 85 -1.34 10.41 -4.47
N GLY A 86 -2.01 9.36 -4.89
CA GLY A 86 -3.32 8.94 -4.35
C GLY A 86 -3.15 8.06 -3.14
N ILE A 87 -3.90 8.32 -2.06
CA ILE A 87 -3.86 7.52 -0.83
C ILE A 87 -5.24 6.99 -0.52
N ALA A 88 -5.37 5.65 -0.51
CA ALA A 88 -6.52 4.95 0.04
C ALA A 88 -6.21 4.63 1.51
N PHE A 89 -6.79 5.39 2.43
CA PHE A 89 -6.66 5.16 3.86
C PHE A 89 -7.42 3.91 4.30
N GLN A 90 -7.11 3.41 5.48
CA GLN A 90 -7.91 2.41 6.15
C GLN A 90 -9.36 2.92 6.30
N TYR A 91 -10.36 2.12 5.89
CA TYR A 91 -11.77 2.52 5.82
C TYR A 91 -12.04 3.75 4.91
N PRO A 92 -11.65 3.70 3.62
CA PRO A 92 -11.80 4.83 2.71
C PRO A 92 -13.27 5.23 2.49
N GLU A 93 -14.21 4.32 2.76
CA GLU A 93 -15.66 4.55 2.71
C GLU A 93 -16.17 5.64 3.64
N HIS A 94 -15.43 6.00 4.67
CA HIS A 94 -15.78 7.12 5.56
C HIS A 94 -15.53 8.50 4.92
N GLN A 95 -14.88 8.52 3.75
CA GLN A 95 -14.56 9.74 3.01
C GLN A 95 -15.63 10.09 1.96
N LEU A 96 -16.65 9.27 1.78
CA LEU A 96 -17.76 9.52 0.85
C LEU A 96 -18.70 10.58 1.45
N PHE A 97 -19.03 11.63 0.69
CA PHE A 97 -19.78 12.77 1.19
C PHE A 97 -20.74 13.42 0.18
N GLU A 98 -20.60 13.13 -1.13
CA GLU A 98 -21.44 13.71 -2.16
C GLU A 98 -22.84 13.05 -2.22
N GLU A 99 -23.77 13.65 -2.96
CA GLU A 99 -25.13 13.14 -3.09
C GLU A 99 -25.19 11.84 -3.91
N THR A 100 -24.35 11.71 -4.92
CA THR A 100 -24.27 10.54 -5.81
C THR A 100 -22.85 9.96 -5.88
N ILE A 101 -22.75 8.68 -6.24
CA ILE A 101 -21.48 7.99 -6.43
C ILE A 101 -20.68 8.62 -7.56
N ALA A 102 -21.33 8.99 -8.66
CA ALA A 102 -20.65 9.61 -9.79
C ALA A 102 -20.06 10.98 -9.42
N GLU A 103 -20.76 11.77 -8.60
CA GLU A 103 -20.25 13.05 -8.10
C GLU A 103 -19.10 12.86 -7.15
N ASP A 104 -19.17 11.88 -6.25
CA ASP A 104 -18.11 11.58 -5.28
C ASP A 104 -16.83 11.14 -5.99
N ILE A 105 -16.92 10.19 -6.92
CA ILE A 105 -15.80 9.73 -7.74
C ILE A 105 -15.26 10.86 -8.63
N GLY A 106 -16.16 11.68 -9.19
CA GLY A 106 -15.83 12.81 -10.07
C GLY A 106 -15.26 14.03 -9.34
N PHE A 107 -15.38 14.10 -8.02
CA PHE A 107 -14.96 15.26 -7.22
C PHE A 107 -13.48 15.62 -7.41
N GLY A 108 -12.60 14.63 -7.34
CA GLY A 108 -11.16 14.82 -7.55
C GLY A 108 -10.83 15.36 -8.94
N PRO A 109 -11.22 14.70 -10.04
CA PRO A 109 -11.07 15.20 -11.41
C PRO A 109 -11.64 16.60 -11.64
N LYS A 110 -12.82 16.91 -11.07
CA LYS A 110 -13.43 18.23 -11.12
C LYS A 110 -12.53 19.31 -10.50
N ASN A 111 -11.96 19.02 -9.32
CA ASN A 111 -11.02 19.92 -8.63
C ASN A 111 -9.66 20.03 -9.34
N MET A 112 -9.34 19.09 -10.23
CA MET A 112 -8.18 19.17 -11.11
C MET A 112 -8.43 20.07 -12.34
N GLY A 113 -9.69 20.48 -12.59
CA GLY A 113 -10.09 21.27 -13.74
C GLY A 113 -10.30 20.44 -15.01
N CYS A 114 -10.61 19.15 -14.89
CA CYS A 114 -10.97 18.30 -16.03
C CYS A 114 -12.27 18.76 -16.67
N SER A 115 -12.42 18.55 -17.99
CA SER A 115 -13.70 18.81 -18.68
C SER A 115 -14.78 17.83 -18.21
N PRO A 116 -16.08 18.16 -18.37
CA PRO A 116 -17.17 17.25 -18.01
C PRO A 116 -17.06 15.87 -18.70
N GLU A 117 -16.63 15.84 -19.96
CA GLU A 117 -16.46 14.60 -20.72
C GLU A 117 -15.30 13.76 -20.16
N GLU A 118 -14.22 14.41 -19.75
CA GLU A 118 -13.07 13.72 -19.11
C GLU A 118 -13.45 13.20 -17.73
N ILE A 119 -14.25 13.95 -16.96
CA ILE A 119 -14.77 13.51 -15.66
C ILE A 119 -15.63 12.26 -15.84
N ASP A 120 -16.61 12.27 -16.74
CA ASP A 120 -17.47 11.12 -17.02
C ASP A 120 -16.67 9.88 -17.43
N ARG A 121 -15.69 10.07 -18.32
CA ARG A 121 -14.79 8.98 -18.76
C ARG A 121 -14.01 8.37 -17.59
N ARG A 122 -13.47 9.21 -16.70
CA ARG A 122 -12.69 8.77 -15.54
C ARG A 122 -13.59 8.07 -14.50
N VAL A 123 -14.80 8.57 -14.28
CA VAL A 123 -15.77 7.95 -13.38
C VAL A 123 -16.15 6.55 -13.87
N LYS A 124 -16.51 6.42 -15.16
CA LYS A 124 -16.85 5.13 -15.78
C LYS A 124 -15.68 4.14 -15.68
N TYR A 125 -14.47 4.57 -16.05
CA TYR A 125 -13.27 3.76 -15.92
C TYR A 125 -13.04 3.28 -14.47
N ALA A 126 -13.12 4.19 -13.50
CA ALA A 126 -12.85 3.88 -12.10
C ALA A 126 -13.92 2.96 -11.51
N MET A 127 -15.20 3.13 -11.88
CA MET A 127 -16.30 2.26 -11.46
C MET A 127 -16.15 0.85 -12.04
N ASP A 128 -15.82 0.73 -13.34
CA ASP A 128 -15.53 -0.57 -13.96
C ASP A 128 -14.35 -1.27 -13.30
N PHE A 129 -13.29 -0.54 -13.06
CA PHE A 129 -12.10 -1.07 -12.37
C PHE A 129 -12.44 -1.74 -11.03
N VAL A 130 -13.32 -1.14 -10.24
CA VAL A 130 -13.73 -1.70 -8.93
C VAL A 130 -14.96 -2.62 -9.01
N SER A 131 -15.45 -2.96 -10.20
CA SER A 131 -16.68 -3.73 -10.43
C SER A 131 -17.92 -3.13 -9.77
N LEU A 132 -18.09 -1.84 -9.92
CA LEU A 132 -19.34 -1.14 -9.69
C LEU A 132 -19.95 -0.80 -11.04
N ASP A 133 -21.09 -1.43 -11.35
CA ASP A 133 -21.82 -1.14 -12.59
C ASP A 133 -22.27 0.33 -12.63
N TYR A 134 -21.84 1.05 -13.67
CA TYR A 134 -22.12 2.48 -13.79
C TYR A 134 -23.60 2.78 -13.88
N ASP A 135 -24.34 2.07 -14.73
CA ASP A 135 -25.75 2.34 -14.96
C ASP A 135 -26.60 2.04 -13.71
N ALA A 136 -26.20 1.03 -12.95
CA ALA A 136 -26.89 0.63 -11.74
C ALA A 136 -26.61 1.53 -10.52
N TYR A 137 -25.39 2.10 -10.44
CA TYR A 137 -24.93 2.73 -9.19
C TYR A 137 -24.56 4.21 -9.29
N ALA A 138 -24.22 4.75 -10.47
CA ALA A 138 -23.70 6.12 -10.61
C ALA A 138 -24.56 7.18 -9.95
N ASN A 139 -25.89 7.07 -10.11
CA ASN A 139 -26.86 8.03 -9.60
C ASN A 139 -27.41 7.67 -8.19
N ARG A 140 -26.87 6.63 -7.55
CA ARG A 140 -27.27 6.27 -6.19
C ARG A 140 -26.48 7.06 -5.16
N SER A 141 -27.12 7.31 -4.03
CA SER A 141 -26.42 7.87 -2.87
C SER A 141 -25.43 6.85 -2.30
N PRO A 142 -24.18 7.27 -1.98
CA PRO A 142 -23.21 6.41 -1.31
C PRO A 142 -23.76 5.77 -0.02
N PHE A 143 -24.67 6.45 0.66
CA PHE A 143 -25.24 5.99 1.93
C PHE A 143 -26.19 4.79 1.77
N GLN A 144 -26.67 4.52 0.55
CA GLN A 144 -27.54 3.38 0.23
C GLN A 144 -26.75 2.11 -0.11
N LEU A 145 -25.42 2.19 -0.18
CA LEU A 145 -24.55 1.07 -0.53
C LEU A 145 -24.24 0.17 0.67
N SER A 146 -23.95 -1.11 0.39
CA SER A 146 -23.30 -1.98 1.36
C SER A 146 -21.87 -1.50 1.68
N GLY A 147 -21.31 -1.91 2.83
CA GLY A 147 -19.95 -1.52 3.22
C GLY A 147 -18.89 -1.83 2.14
N GLY A 148 -18.96 -3.03 1.54
CA GLY A 148 -18.04 -3.38 0.44
C GLY A 148 -18.24 -2.56 -0.83
N GLN A 149 -19.48 -2.14 -1.14
CA GLN A 149 -19.74 -1.24 -2.27
C GLN A 149 -19.23 0.18 -1.98
N LYS A 150 -19.46 0.71 -0.77
CA LYS A 150 -18.89 2.00 -0.32
C LYS A 150 -17.39 2.02 -0.45
N ARG A 151 -16.70 0.97 0.05
CA ARG A 151 -15.24 0.84 -0.05
C ARG A 151 -14.78 0.88 -1.50
N ARG A 152 -15.45 0.14 -2.39
CA ARG A 152 -15.15 0.17 -3.83
C ARG A 152 -15.36 1.56 -4.44
N ALA A 153 -16.44 2.24 -4.11
CA ALA A 153 -16.70 3.61 -4.58
C ALA A 153 -15.61 4.58 -4.13
N ALA A 154 -15.19 4.51 -2.86
CA ALA A 154 -14.11 5.34 -2.34
C ALA A 154 -12.75 5.07 -3.03
N ILE A 155 -12.41 3.80 -3.27
CA ILE A 155 -11.22 3.43 -4.05
C ILE A 155 -11.33 3.97 -5.49
N ALA A 156 -12.51 3.88 -6.12
CA ALA A 156 -12.75 4.44 -7.45
C ALA A 156 -12.50 5.96 -7.49
N GLY A 157 -12.89 6.71 -6.44
CA GLY A 157 -12.60 8.14 -6.33
C GLY A 157 -11.11 8.47 -6.39
N ILE A 158 -10.28 7.63 -5.79
CA ILE A 158 -8.82 7.78 -5.84
C ILE A 158 -8.27 7.42 -7.22
N LEU A 159 -8.76 6.33 -7.81
CA LEU A 159 -8.34 5.88 -9.15
C LEU A 159 -8.73 6.87 -10.25
N ALA A 160 -9.85 7.57 -10.11
CA ALA A 160 -10.29 8.61 -11.05
C ALA A 160 -9.29 9.79 -11.15
N LEU A 161 -8.45 10.00 -10.14
CA LEU A 161 -7.34 10.96 -10.18
C LEU A 161 -6.22 10.54 -11.15
N LYS A 162 -6.15 9.23 -11.50
CA LYS A 162 -5.05 8.61 -12.25
C LYS A 162 -3.70 8.87 -11.59
N PRO A 163 -3.51 8.47 -10.34
CA PRO A 163 -2.29 8.76 -9.60
C PRO A 163 -1.11 7.98 -10.19
N LYS A 164 0.06 8.60 -10.22
CA LYS A 164 1.32 7.94 -10.57
C LYS A 164 1.79 7.01 -9.45
N TYR A 165 1.55 7.42 -8.20
CA TYR A 165 1.83 6.67 -6.98
C TYR A 165 0.51 6.39 -6.28
N LEU A 166 0.16 5.13 -6.11
CA LEU A 166 -1.03 4.67 -5.40
C LEU A 166 -0.63 4.04 -4.08
N VAL A 167 -0.99 4.71 -2.99
CA VAL A 167 -0.76 4.23 -1.62
C VAL A 167 -2.03 3.56 -1.11
N LEU A 168 -1.91 2.32 -0.66
CA LEU A 168 -3.00 1.48 -0.20
C LEU A 168 -2.76 1.11 1.27
N ASP A 169 -3.53 1.70 2.19
CA ASP A 169 -3.43 1.42 3.62
C ASP A 169 -4.41 0.30 3.99
N GLU A 170 -3.90 -0.90 4.14
CA GLU A 170 -4.65 -2.13 4.44
C GLU A 170 -5.86 -2.36 3.52
N PRO A 171 -5.68 -2.39 2.18
CA PRO A 171 -6.77 -2.38 1.23
C PRO A 171 -7.67 -3.62 1.32
N THR A 172 -7.16 -4.72 1.85
CA THR A 172 -7.85 -6.01 1.96
C THR A 172 -8.47 -6.29 3.32
N ALA A 173 -8.28 -5.40 4.30
CA ALA A 173 -8.82 -5.59 5.65
C ALA A 173 -10.34 -5.77 5.63
N GLY A 174 -10.85 -6.79 6.31
CA GLY A 174 -12.28 -7.09 6.40
C GLY A 174 -12.92 -7.69 5.13
N LEU A 175 -12.13 -8.01 4.10
CA LEU A 175 -12.61 -8.76 2.94
C LEU A 175 -12.47 -10.27 3.17
N ASP A 176 -13.39 -11.03 2.56
CA ASP A 176 -13.24 -12.49 2.45
C ASP A 176 -12.06 -12.83 1.49
N PRO A 177 -11.54 -14.06 1.50
CA PRO A 177 -10.39 -14.43 0.67
C PRO A 177 -10.60 -14.15 -0.82
N LYS A 178 -11.80 -14.43 -1.37
CA LYS A 178 -12.10 -14.16 -2.78
C LYS A 178 -12.12 -12.67 -3.11
N GLY A 179 -12.70 -11.86 -2.23
CA GLY A 179 -12.71 -10.40 -2.35
C GLY A 179 -11.31 -9.80 -2.30
N ARG A 180 -10.45 -10.33 -1.39
CA ARG A 180 -9.04 -9.97 -1.28
C ARG A 180 -8.29 -10.26 -2.57
N ASP A 181 -8.34 -11.50 -3.06
CA ASP A 181 -7.64 -11.93 -4.28
C ASP A 181 -8.10 -11.14 -5.51
N SER A 182 -9.42 -10.93 -5.63
CA SER A 182 -9.99 -10.14 -6.72
C SER A 182 -9.48 -8.69 -6.69
N LEU A 183 -9.44 -8.06 -5.52
CA LEU A 183 -9.00 -6.67 -5.38
C LEU A 183 -7.50 -6.55 -5.66
N MET A 184 -6.68 -7.43 -5.08
CA MET A 184 -5.22 -7.43 -5.30
C MET A 184 -4.88 -7.70 -6.76
N SER A 185 -5.54 -8.65 -7.42
CA SER A 185 -5.34 -8.92 -8.85
C SER A 185 -5.59 -7.68 -9.72
N ARG A 186 -6.56 -6.84 -9.37
CA ARG A 186 -6.84 -5.58 -10.07
C ARG A 186 -5.73 -4.56 -9.87
N PHE A 187 -5.23 -4.38 -8.64
CA PHE A 187 -4.10 -3.49 -8.38
C PHE A 187 -2.82 -3.97 -9.10
N LEU A 188 -2.57 -5.28 -9.14
CA LEU A 188 -1.46 -5.85 -9.91
C LEU A 188 -1.60 -5.60 -11.41
N ARG A 189 -2.83 -5.68 -11.93
CA ARG A 189 -3.11 -5.34 -13.33
C ARG A 189 -2.86 -3.86 -13.60
N LEU A 190 -3.35 -2.96 -12.74
CA LEU A 190 -3.08 -1.53 -12.83
C LEU A 190 -1.57 -1.21 -12.86
N HIS A 191 -0.83 -1.85 -11.96
CA HIS A 191 0.63 -1.73 -11.91
C HIS A 191 1.29 -2.19 -13.23
N LYS A 192 0.90 -3.36 -13.75
CA LYS A 192 1.51 -3.95 -14.95
C LYS A 192 1.12 -3.23 -16.24
N GLU A 193 -0.13 -2.82 -16.37
CA GLU A 193 -0.67 -2.26 -17.63
C GLU A 193 -0.47 -0.74 -17.71
N GLU A 194 -0.57 -0.03 -16.59
CA GLU A 194 -0.50 1.44 -16.55
C GLU A 194 0.80 1.98 -15.92
N GLY A 195 1.67 1.10 -15.41
CA GLY A 195 2.94 1.48 -14.79
C GLY A 195 2.78 2.20 -13.46
N THR A 196 1.60 2.14 -12.83
CA THR A 196 1.34 2.79 -11.54
C THR A 196 2.25 2.21 -10.46
N THR A 197 2.97 3.06 -9.75
CA THR A 197 3.77 2.66 -8.59
C THR A 197 2.84 2.39 -7.41
N ILE A 198 2.97 1.24 -6.77
CA ILE A 198 2.11 0.87 -5.63
C ILE A 198 2.92 0.90 -4.33
N VAL A 199 2.35 1.53 -3.31
CA VAL A 199 2.82 1.43 -1.93
C VAL A 199 1.75 0.71 -1.12
N LEU A 200 2.04 -0.49 -0.67
CA LEU A 200 1.12 -1.35 0.06
C LEU A 200 1.47 -1.34 1.56
N ILE A 201 0.59 -0.79 2.39
CA ILE A 201 0.70 -0.98 3.83
C ILE A 201 -0.05 -2.26 4.19
N SER A 202 0.65 -3.18 4.80
CA SER A 202 0.07 -4.43 5.30
C SER A 202 0.80 -4.92 6.55
N HIS A 203 0.08 -5.55 7.45
CA HIS A 203 0.64 -6.34 8.55
C HIS A 203 0.66 -7.83 8.18
N ASN A 204 0.09 -8.22 7.05
CA ASN A 204 0.09 -9.58 6.55
C ASN A 204 1.36 -9.84 5.73
N MET A 205 2.26 -10.65 6.28
CA MET A 205 3.54 -10.94 5.65
C MET A 205 3.41 -11.85 4.43
N ASP A 206 2.33 -12.63 4.30
CA ASP A 206 2.07 -13.42 3.09
C ASP A 206 1.74 -12.53 1.89
N ASP A 207 0.96 -11.44 2.10
CA ASP A 207 0.73 -10.44 1.05
C ASP A 207 2.03 -9.77 0.61
N ILE A 208 2.86 -9.40 1.58
CA ILE A 208 4.15 -8.78 1.31
C ILE A 208 5.05 -9.73 0.53
N ALA A 209 5.12 -10.99 0.94
CA ALA A 209 5.87 -12.04 0.27
C ALA A 209 5.43 -12.26 -1.18
N GLN A 210 4.12 -12.19 -1.41
CA GLN A 210 3.53 -12.50 -2.71
C GLN A 210 3.60 -11.33 -3.70
N TYR A 211 3.51 -10.08 -3.22
CA TYR A 211 3.26 -8.94 -4.11
C TYR A 211 4.38 -7.90 -4.14
N ALA A 212 5.21 -7.81 -3.11
CA ALA A 212 6.17 -6.72 -3.00
C ALA A 212 7.49 -7.00 -3.75
N ASP A 213 8.00 -5.96 -4.42
CA ASP A 213 9.39 -5.92 -4.92
C ASP A 213 10.37 -5.43 -3.83
N ASN A 214 9.89 -4.55 -2.93
CA ASN A 214 10.66 -3.98 -1.84
C ASN A 214 9.86 -3.99 -0.54
N VAL A 215 10.53 -4.13 0.58
CA VAL A 215 9.93 -4.14 1.93
C VAL A 215 10.60 -3.08 2.78
N ILE A 216 9.77 -2.24 3.40
CA ILE A 216 10.18 -1.26 4.41
C ILE A 216 9.58 -1.69 5.74
N ILE A 217 10.41 -1.88 6.76
CA ILE A 217 9.96 -2.26 8.10
C ILE A 217 10.19 -1.09 9.05
N LEU A 218 9.09 -0.65 9.68
CA LEU A 218 9.09 0.42 10.67
C LEU A 218 8.82 -0.12 12.07
N ASN A 219 9.50 0.47 13.06
CA ASN A 219 9.21 0.23 14.46
C ASN A 219 9.41 1.52 15.27
N LYS A 220 8.40 1.91 16.07
CA LYS A 220 8.43 3.10 16.96
C LYS A 220 8.96 4.35 16.26
N GLY A 221 8.46 4.62 15.07
CA GLY A 221 8.84 5.80 14.28
C GLY A 221 10.19 5.72 13.58
N LYS A 222 10.90 4.59 13.66
CA LYS A 222 12.22 4.39 13.03
C LYS A 222 12.17 3.40 11.90
N LEU A 223 13.02 3.61 10.90
CA LEU A 223 13.30 2.64 9.85
C LEU A 223 14.21 1.54 10.40
N LEU A 224 13.71 0.30 10.45
CA LEU A 224 14.53 -0.86 10.81
C LEU A 224 15.22 -1.49 9.60
N LEU A 225 14.48 -1.59 8.48
CA LEU A 225 14.97 -2.25 7.28
C LEU A 225 14.29 -1.64 6.03
N ALA A 226 15.07 -1.52 4.96
CA ALA A 226 14.57 -1.32 3.60
C ALA A 226 15.36 -2.26 2.69
N ALA A 227 14.71 -3.30 2.14
CA ALA A 227 15.38 -4.40 1.44
C ALA A 227 14.42 -5.10 0.46
N SER A 228 14.92 -6.05 -0.32
CA SER A 228 14.07 -7.00 -1.05
C SER A 228 13.32 -7.94 -0.09
N PRO A 229 12.21 -8.57 -0.50
CA PRO A 229 11.52 -9.57 0.32
C PRO A 229 12.44 -10.70 0.78
N ALA A 230 13.30 -11.21 -0.10
CA ALA A 230 14.25 -12.27 0.24
C ALA A 230 15.20 -11.87 1.36
N GLU A 231 15.78 -10.67 1.29
CA GLU A 231 16.67 -10.13 2.34
C GLU A 231 15.88 -9.84 3.62
N ALA A 232 14.65 -9.34 3.53
CA ALA A 232 13.82 -9.05 4.70
C ALA A 232 13.44 -10.34 5.44
N PHE A 233 13.03 -11.39 4.73
CA PHE A 233 12.66 -12.68 5.34
C PHE A 233 13.84 -13.54 5.77
N ALA A 234 15.07 -13.17 5.42
CA ALA A 234 16.29 -13.72 6.02
C ALA A 234 16.62 -13.08 7.39
N ARG A 235 15.96 -11.98 7.76
CA ARG A 235 16.22 -11.23 9.00
C ARG A 235 15.08 -11.40 10.00
N GLU A 236 14.93 -12.64 10.53
CA GLU A 236 13.93 -12.97 11.55
C GLU A 236 14.06 -12.09 12.81
N ASP A 237 15.30 -11.68 13.15
CA ASP A 237 15.57 -10.77 14.24
C ASP A 237 14.86 -9.42 14.08
N ILE A 238 14.88 -8.83 12.87
CA ILE A 238 14.22 -7.55 12.57
C ILE A 238 12.71 -7.71 12.50
N ILE A 239 12.22 -8.78 11.88
CA ILE A 239 10.79 -9.08 11.79
C ILE A 239 10.19 -9.20 13.20
N SER A 240 10.82 -10.01 14.07
CA SER A 240 10.43 -10.19 15.46
C SER A 240 10.53 -8.87 16.26
N GLN A 241 11.61 -8.08 16.07
CA GLN A 241 11.76 -6.76 16.70
C GLN A 241 10.64 -5.79 16.30
N ALA A 242 10.14 -5.88 15.07
CA ALA A 242 9.02 -5.09 14.57
C ALA A 242 7.66 -5.58 15.06
N GLY A 243 7.60 -6.70 15.81
CA GLY A 243 6.36 -7.33 16.25
C GLY A 243 5.55 -7.92 15.09
N LEU A 244 6.25 -8.42 14.07
CA LEU A 244 5.69 -9.06 12.89
C LEU A 244 5.95 -10.56 12.94
N GLU A 245 5.12 -11.33 12.25
CA GLU A 245 5.28 -12.77 12.07
C GLU A 245 5.97 -13.05 10.73
N MET A 246 6.61 -14.21 10.61
CA MET A 246 7.12 -14.68 9.32
C MET A 246 5.95 -15.10 8.41
N PRO A 247 6.13 -15.08 7.06
CA PRO A 247 5.13 -15.67 6.16
C PRO A 247 4.81 -17.11 6.57
N GLU A 248 3.51 -17.48 6.55
CA GLU A 248 3.03 -18.79 7.00
C GLU A 248 3.77 -19.92 6.27
N ILE A 249 3.96 -19.78 4.96
CA ILE A 249 4.65 -20.79 4.15
C ILE A 249 6.10 -21.02 4.59
N LYS A 250 6.79 -19.97 5.03
CA LYS A 250 8.16 -20.06 5.55
C LYS A 250 8.19 -20.93 6.80
N THR A 251 7.26 -20.70 7.72
CA THR A 251 7.11 -21.47 8.96
C THR A 251 6.79 -22.95 8.67
N ILE A 252 5.93 -23.23 7.69
CA ILE A 252 5.61 -24.59 7.26
C ILE A 252 6.86 -25.30 6.71
N LEU A 253 7.63 -24.64 5.85
CA LEU A 253 8.86 -25.23 5.29
C LEU A 253 9.90 -25.55 6.36
N GLU A 254 10.06 -24.69 7.34
CA GLU A 254 10.96 -24.94 8.47
C GLU A 254 10.53 -26.15 9.30
N GLN A 255 9.23 -26.29 9.55
CA GLN A 255 8.69 -27.48 10.20
C GLN A 255 8.92 -28.77 9.38
N LEU A 256 8.74 -28.72 8.06
CA LEU A 256 9.04 -29.86 7.18
C LEU A 256 10.51 -30.22 7.19
N LYS A 257 11.41 -29.23 7.20
CA LYS A 257 12.86 -29.42 7.33
C LYS A 257 13.22 -30.09 8.65
N VAL A 258 12.67 -29.62 9.76
CA VAL A 258 12.89 -30.20 11.10
C VAL A 258 12.39 -31.63 11.17
N ASN A 259 11.27 -31.95 10.49
CA ASN A 259 10.70 -33.29 10.39
C ASN A 259 11.46 -34.21 9.40
N GLY A 260 12.60 -33.77 8.88
CA GLY A 260 13.50 -34.61 8.09
C GLY A 260 13.31 -34.51 6.57
N LEU A 261 12.48 -33.60 6.06
CA LEU A 261 12.44 -33.38 4.63
C LEU A 261 13.71 -32.63 4.17
N GLY A 262 14.38 -33.16 3.15
CA GLY A 262 15.65 -32.64 2.62
C GLY A 262 15.51 -31.34 1.81
N ILE A 263 15.04 -30.26 2.46
CA ILE A 263 14.85 -28.93 1.88
C ILE A 263 15.67 -27.88 2.65
N GLU A 264 15.93 -26.74 2.03
CA GLU A 264 16.63 -25.61 2.67
C GLU A 264 15.69 -24.68 3.44
N ALA A 265 14.39 -24.71 3.14
CA ALA A 265 13.35 -23.84 3.67
C ALA A 265 13.62 -22.35 3.38
N THR A 266 14.02 -22.04 2.15
CA THR A 266 14.36 -20.67 1.73
C THR A 266 13.22 -19.93 1.08
N SER A 267 12.23 -20.65 0.57
CA SER A 267 11.06 -20.07 -0.11
C SER A 267 10.13 -19.35 0.88
N TYR A 268 9.49 -18.31 0.42
CA TYR A 268 8.52 -17.52 1.19
C TYR A 268 7.20 -17.27 0.42
N THR A 269 7.09 -17.78 -0.82
CA THR A 269 5.85 -17.82 -1.59
C THR A 269 5.36 -19.25 -1.75
N MET A 270 4.05 -19.44 -1.89
CA MET A 270 3.44 -20.76 -2.09
C MET A 270 3.99 -21.48 -3.33
N ASN A 271 4.14 -20.76 -4.43
CA ASN A 271 4.62 -21.36 -5.69
C ASN A 271 6.05 -21.90 -5.56
N ASP A 272 6.94 -21.11 -4.97
CA ASP A 272 8.33 -21.51 -4.79
C ASP A 272 8.46 -22.65 -3.77
N ALA A 273 7.65 -22.61 -2.70
CA ALA A 273 7.61 -23.66 -1.68
C ALA A 273 7.19 -25.01 -2.23
N VAL A 274 6.18 -25.03 -3.11
CA VAL A 274 5.76 -26.28 -3.77
C VAL A 274 6.92 -26.88 -4.58
N LEU A 275 7.66 -26.06 -5.31
CA LEU A 275 8.82 -26.54 -6.07
C LEU A 275 9.92 -27.06 -5.14
N GLU A 276 10.22 -26.34 -4.07
CA GLU A 276 11.23 -26.72 -3.07
C GLU A 276 10.88 -28.07 -2.39
N VAL A 277 9.63 -28.24 -2.01
CA VAL A 277 9.13 -29.50 -1.41
C VAL A 277 9.22 -30.66 -2.40
N LEU A 278 8.79 -30.47 -3.66
CA LEU A 278 8.88 -31.50 -4.69
C LEU A 278 10.31 -31.93 -4.95
N GLU A 279 11.26 -30.99 -4.96
CA GLU A 279 12.67 -31.32 -5.09
C GLU A 279 13.21 -32.08 -3.88
N GLY A 280 12.82 -31.70 -2.66
CA GLY A 280 13.18 -32.41 -1.43
C GLY A 280 12.72 -33.86 -1.44
N ILE A 281 11.47 -34.11 -1.82
CA ILE A 281 10.91 -35.48 -1.96
C ILE A 281 11.68 -36.29 -3.03
N ARG A 282 12.00 -35.69 -4.18
CA ARG A 282 12.76 -36.36 -5.24
C ARG A 282 14.18 -36.74 -4.79
N ARG A 283 14.84 -35.91 -4.00
CA ARG A 283 16.16 -36.21 -3.43
C ARG A 283 16.12 -37.37 -2.45
N GLN A 284 15.07 -37.49 -1.64
CA GLN A 284 14.88 -38.59 -0.69
C GLN A 284 14.45 -39.89 -1.35
N GLY A 285 13.64 -39.84 -2.41
CA GLY A 285 13.17 -41.04 -3.14
C GLY A 285 14.19 -41.64 -4.12
N LYS A 286 15.41 -41.06 -4.22
CA LYS A 286 16.51 -41.59 -5.03
C LYS A 286 17.55 -42.39 -4.24
N CYS A 287 17.24 -42.72 -2.97
CA CYS A 287 18.04 -43.66 -2.16
C CYS A 287 17.45 -45.07 -2.21
#